data_ed1df7f29ee4f0bf11eefc79eac2587c
#
_entry.id   ed1df7f29ee4f0bf11eefc79eac2587c
#
_cell.length_a   1.000
_cell.length_b   1.000
_cell.length_c   1.000
_cell.angle_alpha   90.00
_cell.angle_beta   90.00
_cell.angle_gamma   90.00
#
_symmetry.space_group_name_H-M   'P 1'
#
loop_
_entity.id
_entity.type
_entity.pdbx_description
1 polymer ?
#
loop_
_entity_poly.entity_id
_entity_poly.type
_entity_poly.pdbx_seq_one_letter_code
_entity_poly.pdbx_strand_id
1 'polypeptide(L)'
;FGIEEEAYHLQDMLLCHRSLLDILHELKVRDGVHEFDDVSSLAADLLLARCPRIMRAHYPIEVVRALDALPDDSWSDEHILRALSLMEGFARDPLASGLDAKETARLLEDLQVRYARLRDIRSRYRAFIIDEAQDNSAQQWRLLGRLWGQRSLPDGHPSPETPWEPTVCCVGDRKQSIYAF
;
A
#
# COMPACT_ATOMS: atom_id res chain seq x y z
N PHE A 1 -33.59 13.06 23.98
CA PHE A 1 -34.37 12.41 22.92
C PHE A 1 -33.82 12.66 21.49
N GLY A 2 -33.01 13.70 21.25
CA GLY A 2 -32.51 14.00 19.89
C GLY A 2 -31.23 13.26 19.47
N ILE A 3 -30.35 12.92 20.42
CA ILE A 3 -29.01 12.39 20.09
C ILE A 3 -29.06 10.93 19.58
N GLU A 4 -29.96 10.13 20.09
CA GLU A 4 -30.13 8.75 19.63
C GLU A 4 -30.72 8.69 18.21
N GLU A 5 -31.68 9.56 17.91
CA GLU A 5 -32.32 9.64 16.61
C GLU A 5 -31.33 10.15 15.52
N GLU A 6 -30.50 11.13 15.84
CA GLU A 6 -29.41 11.59 14.97
C GLU A 6 -28.35 10.49 14.73
N ALA A 7 -28.05 9.67 15.76
CA ALA A 7 -27.12 8.56 15.62
C ALA A 7 -27.64 7.47 14.68
N TYR A 8 -28.95 7.15 14.73
CA TYR A 8 -29.57 6.21 13.80
C TYR A 8 -29.56 6.73 12.36
N HIS A 9 -29.91 8.01 12.16
CA HIS A 9 -29.85 8.61 10.83
C HIS A 9 -28.43 8.64 10.25
N LEU A 10 -27.42 8.91 11.08
CA LEU A 10 -26.02 8.88 10.67
C LEU A 10 -25.60 7.45 10.27
N GLN A 11 -26.03 6.43 11.04
CA GLN A 11 -25.73 5.05 10.74
C GLN A 11 -26.40 4.60 9.44
N ASP A 12 -27.66 4.96 9.19
CA ASP A 12 -28.35 4.66 7.95
C ASP A 12 -27.69 5.36 6.75
N MET A 13 -27.29 6.62 6.90
CA MET A 13 -26.54 7.34 5.86
C MET A 13 -25.21 6.65 5.54
N LEU A 14 -24.47 6.19 6.55
CA LEU A 14 -23.22 5.46 6.35
C LEU A 14 -23.44 4.12 5.66
N LEU A 15 -24.49 3.40 5.98
CA LEU A 15 -24.86 2.15 5.32
C LEU A 15 -25.25 2.40 3.86
N CYS A 16 -26.08 3.40 3.57
CA CYS A 16 -26.43 3.80 2.20
C CYS A 16 -25.19 4.21 1.41
N HIS A 17 -24.30 5.02 2.00
CA HIS A 17 -23.07 5.44 1.35
C HIS A 17 -22.18 4.24 1.00
N ARG A 18 -22.02 3.30 1.93
CA ARG A 18 -21.24 2.08 1.71
C ARG A 18 -21.84 1.24 0.58
N SER A 19 -23.16 1.03 0.58
CA SER A 19 -23.84 0.29 -0.49
C SER A 19 -23.69 0.95 -1.86
N LEU A 20 -23.74 2.29 -1.92
CA LEU A 20 -23.52 3.03 -3.16
C LEU A 20 -22.09 2.87 -3.67
N LEU A 21 -21.09 2.89 -2.77
CA LEU A 21 -19.68 2.66 -3.14
C LEU A 21 -19.46 1.23 -3.66
N ASP A 22 -20.11 0.23 -3.05
CA ASP A 22 -20.03 -1.16 -3.50
C ASP A 22 -20.63 -1.31 -4.91
N ILE A 23 -21.82 -0.75 -5.15
CA ILE A 23 -22.48 -0.75 -6.47
C ILE A 23 -21.60 -0.03 -7.51
N LEU A 24 -21.05 1.14 -7.16
CA LEU A 24 -20.18 1.89 -8.05
C LEU A 24 -18.93 1.07 -8.40
N HIS A 25 -18.36 0.38 -7.43
CA HIS A 25 -17.20 -0.48 -7.65
C HIS A 25 -17.54 -1.64 -8.59
N GLU A 26 -18.67 -2.33 -8.38
CA GLU A 26 -19.15 -3.39 -9.25
C GLU A 26 -19.36 -2.91 -10.70
N LEU A 27 -19.97 -1.73 -10.87
CA LEU A 27 -20.17 -1.12 -12.18
C LEU A 27 -18.85 -0.80 -12.87
N LYS A 28 -17.90 -0.21 -12.16
CA LYS A 28 -16.56 0.10 -12.68
C LYS A 28 -15.81 -1.17 -13.12
N VAL A 29 -15.86 -2.23 -12.31
CA VAL A 29 -15.24 -3.52 -12.65
C VAL A 29 -15.89 -4.14 -13.88
N ARG A 30 -17.22 -4.13 -13.94
CA ARG A 30 -17.99 -4.66 -15.08
C ARG A 30 -17.69 -3.94 -16.38
N ASP A 31 -17.64 -2.61 -16.33
CA ASP A 31 -17.48 -1.77 -17.51
C ASP A 31 -16.00 -1.47 -17.85
N GLY A 32 -15.06 -1.96 -17.02
CA GLY A 32 -13.62 -1.75 -17.21
C GLY A 32 -13.18 -0.29 -17.08
N VAL A 33 -13.96 0.53 -16.36
CA VAL A 33 -13.70 1.96 -16.17
C VAL A 33 -12.98 2.21 -14.85
N HIS A 34 -11.93 3.00 -14.90
CA HIS A 34 -11.16 3.43 -13.72
C HIS A 34 -11.11 4.95 -13.65
N GLU A 35 -11.40 5.50 -12.48
CA GLU A 35 -11.14 6.90 -12.16
C GLU A 35 -9.69 7.07 -11.69
N PHE A 36 -9.25 8.32 -11.61
CA PHE A 36 -7.88 8.65 -11.17
C PHE A 36 -7.59 8.13 -9.75
N ASP A 37 -8.57 8.19 -8.86
CA ASP A 37 -8.46 7.66 -7.50
C ASP A 37 -8.36 6.13 -7.46
N ASP A 38 -9.01 5.45 -8.40
CA ASP A 38 -8.89 3.99 -8.52
C ASP A 38 -7.47 3.60 -8.94
N VAL A 39 -6.87 4.33 -9.89
CA VAL A 39 -5.49 4.12 -10.32
C VAL A 39 -4.51 4.31 -9.16
N SER A 40 -4.66 5.39 -8.41
CA SER A 40 -3.85 5.65 -7.21
C SER A 40 -4.00 4.57 -6.16
N SER A 41 -5.22 4.07 -5.97
CA SER A 41 -5.53 2.98 -5.05
C SER A 41 -4.93 1.65 -5.48
N LEU A 42 -5.02 1.32 -6.78
CA LEU A 42 -4.40 0.12 -7.35
C LEU A 42 -2.87 0.19 -7.28
N ALA A 43 -2.29 1.37 -7.51
CA ALA A 43 -0.86 1.59 -7.35
C ALA A 43 -0.42 1.36 -5.89
N ALA A 44 -1.19 1.85 -4.90
CA ALA A 44 -0.90 1.62 -3.49
C ALA A 44 -0.95 0.13 -3.13
N ASP A 45 -1.92 -0.62 -3.65
CA ASP A 45 -2.03 -2.06 -3.44
C ASP A 45 -0.87 -2.83 -4.11
N LEU A 46 -0.48 -2.43 -5.34
CA LEU A 46 0.62 -3.03 -6.10
C LEU A 46 1.99 -2.78 -5.45
N LEU A 47 2.21 -1.55 -4.96
CA LEU A 47 3.47 -1.13 -4.35
C LEU A 47 3.57 -1.47 -2.87
N LEU A 48 2.59 -2.19 -2.31
CA LEU A 48 2.50 -2.50 -0.89
C LEU A 48 2.65 -1.26 0.00
N ALA A 49 2.06 -0.15 -0.44
CA ALA A 49 1.97 1.07 0.36
C ALA A 49 0.92 0.95 1.49
N ARG A 50 0.19 -0.15 1.51
CA ARG A 50 -0.79 -0.59 2.52
C ARG A 50 -1.08 -2.07 2.30
N CYS A 51 -1.85 -2.67 3.21
CA CYS A 51 -2.42 -3.99 2.96
C CYS A 51 -3.34 -3.96 1.74
N PRO A 52 -3.09 -4.79 0.70
CA PRO A 52 -3.93 -4.84 -0.49
C PRO A 52 -5.39 -5.12 -0.14
N ARG A 53 -6.32 -4.35 -0.70
CA ARG A 53 -7.76 -4.42 -0.36
C ARG A 53 -8.35 -5.81 -0.55
N ILE A 54 -8.01 -6.47 -1.65
CA ILE A 54 -8.49 -7.81 -1.97
C ILE A 54 -8.02 -8.88 -0.96
N MET A 55 -6.90 -8.66 -0.28
CA MET A 55 -6.30 -9.61 0.66
C MET A 55 -6.63 -9.29 2.12
N ARG A 56 -7.11 -8.09 2.40
CA ARG A 56 -7.36 -7.60 3.76
C ARG A 56 -8.29 -8.49 4.57
N ALA A 57 -9.30 -9.09 3.95
CA ALA A 57 -10.25 -9.97 4.61
C ALA A 57 -9.71 -11.38 4.88
N HIS A 58 -8.60 -11.74 4.24
CA HIS A 58 -8.01 -13.08 4.33
C HIS A 58 -6.79 -13.14 5.24
N TYR A 59 -6.02 -12.06 5.33
CA TYR A 59 -4.85 -12.03 6.22
C TYR A 59 -5.26 -11.94 7.69
N PRO A 60 -4.48 -12.59 8.60
CA PRO A 60 -4.58 -12.33 10.03
C PRO A 60 -4.43 -10.83 10.33
N ILE A 61 -5.14 -10.36 11.35
CA ILE A 61 -5.21 -8.93 11.68
C ILE A 61 -3.83 -8.32 11.99
N GLU A 62 -2.93 -9.11 12.55
CA GLU A 62 -1.55 -8.70 12.85
C GLU A 62 -0.77 -8.40 11.57
N VAL A 63 -0.98 -9.21 10.53
CA VAL A 63 -0.36 -9.02 9.20
C VAL A 63 -0.93 -7.78 8.52
N VAL A 64 -2.26 -7.60 8.59
CA VAL A 64 -2.92 -6.39 8.07
C VAL A 64 -2.36 -5.15 8.75
N ARG A 65 -2.26 -5.14 10.07
CA ARG A 65 -1.69 -4.03 10.85
C ARG A 65 -0.22 -3.77 10.50
N ALA A 66 0.55 -4.83 10.31
CA ALA A 66 1.95 -4.69 9.90
C ALA A 66 2.07 -4.04 8.52
N LEU A 67 1.27 -4.47 7.53
CA LEU A 67 1.27 -3.90 6.19
C LEU A 67 0.75 -2.45 6.14
N ASP A 68 -0.17 -2.09 7.04
CA ASP A 68 -0.71 -0.72 7.13
C ASP A 68 0.19 0.23 7.94
N ALA A 69 1.17 -0.30 8.67
CA ALA A 69 2.14 0.50 9.44
C ALA A 69 3.28 1.02 8.54
N LEU A 70 2.92 1.62 7.40
CA LEU A 70 3.89 2.24 6.50
C LEU A 70 4.62 3.38 7.22
N PRO A 71 5.96 3.37 7.26
CA PRO A 71 6.74 4.46 7.82
C PRO A 71 6.46 5.80 7.10
N ASP A 72 6.63 6.90 7.80
CA ASP A 72 6.40 8.25 7.24
C ASP A 72 7.28 8.54 6.02
N ASP A 73 8.52 8.00 6.01
CA ASP A 73 9.46 8.11 4.90
C ASP A 73 9.12 7.21 3.70
N SER A 74 8.19 6.27 3.85
CA SER A 74 7.58 5.36 2.86
C SER A 74 8.54 4.56 1.97
N TRP A 75 9.84 4.74 2.05
CA TRP A 75 10.84 4.00 1.26
C TRP A 75 11.34 2.73 1.93
N SER A 76 11.20 2.63 3.25
CA SER A 76 11.54 1.42 3.99
C SER A 76 10.57 0.27 3.67
N ASP A 77 11.11 -0.95 3.60
CA ASP A 77 10.32 -2.17 3.45
C ASP A 77 10.06 -2.88 4.79
N GLU A 78 10.38 -2.23 5.90
CA GLU A 78 10.31 -2.82 7.24
C GLU A 78 8.92 -3.37 7.57
N HIS A 79 7.86 -2.66 7.19
CA HIS A 79 6.47 -3.09 7.36
C HIS A 79 6.16 -4.39 6.58
N ILE A 80 6.70 -4.55 5.36
CA ILE A 80 6.53 -5.77 4.56
C ILE A 80 7.33 -6.92 5.16
N LEU A 81 8.58 -6.68 5.54
CA LEU A 81 9.44 -7.69 6.16
C LEU A 81 8.84 -8.18 7.48
N ARG A 82 8.26 -7.26 8.26
CA ARG A 82 7.52 -7.63 9.49
C ARG A 82 6.30 -8.49 9.17
N ALA A 83 5.51 -8.13 8.15
CA ALA A 83 4.36 -8.91 7.73
C ALA A 83 4.76 -10.31 7.24
N LEU A 84 5.84 -10.43 6.46
CA LEU A 84 6.40 -11.71 6.03
C LEU A 84 6.84 -12.56 7.22
N SER A 85 7.57 -11.98 8.17
CA SER A 85 8.01 -12.69 9.38
C SER A 85 6.84 -13.21 10.22
N LEU A 86 5.76 -12.43 10.34
CA LEU A 86 4.52 -12.87 10.99
C LEU A 86 3.89 -14.06 10.24
N MET A 87 3.76 -13.97 8.92
CA MET A 87 3.21 -15.06 8.10
C MET A 87 4.07 -16.32 8.16
N GLU A 88 5.40 -16.21 8.19
CA GLU A 88 6.30 -17.34 8.40
C GLU A 88 6.14 -17.96 9.79
N GLY A 89 5.89 -17.14 10.82
CA GLY A 89 5.56 -17.61 12.17
C GLY A 89 4.28 -18.42 12.17
N PHE A 90 3.22 -17.93 11.56
CA PHE A 90 1.95 -18.63 11.42
C PHE A 90 2.05 -19.90 10.55
N ALA A 91 2.90 -19.93 9.54
CA ALA A 91 3.15 -21.13 8.76
C ALA A 91 3.84 -22.25 9.57
N ARG A 92 4.63 -21.88 10.58
CA ARG A 92 5.24 -22.86 11.54
C ARG A 92 4.25 -23.30 12.62
N ASP A 93 3.36 -22.41 13.04
CA ASP A 93 2.31 -22.69 14.03
C ASP A 93 0.95 -22.16 13.52
N PRO A 94 0.24 -22.92 12.65
CA PRO A 94 -1.03 -22.50 12.08
C PRO A 94 -2.12 -22.22 13.12
N LEU A 95 -2.07 -22.87 14.30
CA LEU A 95 -3.06 -22.64 15.34
C LEU A 95 -3.03 -21.21 15.87
N ALA A 96 -1.88 -20.55 15.83
CA ALA A 96 -1.74 -19.17 16.27
C ALA A 96 -2.44 -18.16 15.33
N SER A 97 -2.67 -18.51 14.07
CA SER A 97 -3.34 -17.63 13.09
C SER A 97 -4.86 -17.80 13.06
N GLY A 98 -5.38 -18.90 13.58
CA GLY A 98 -6.78 -19.29 13.39
C GLY A 98 -7.12 -19.77 11.96
N LEU A 99 -6.13 -19.92 11.10
CA LEU A 99 -6.24 -20.41 9.73
C LEU A 99 -5.77 -21.86 9.64
N ASP A 100 -6.21 -22.59 8.61
CA ASP A 100 -5.61 -23.89 8.33
C ASP A 100 -4.21 -23.77 7.69
N ALA A 101 -3.41 -24.84 7.76
CA ALA A 101 -2.04 -24.83 7.27
C ALA A 101 -1.93 -24.55 5.77
N LYS A 102 -2.90 -25.00 4.98
CA LYS A 102 -2.93 -24.79 3.52
C LYS A 102 -3.22 -23.33 3.18
N GLU A 103 -4.19 -22.74 3.86
CA GLU A 103 -4.54 -21.33 3.66
C GLU A 103 -3.40 -20.42 4.11
N THR A 104 -2.77 -20.71 5.25
CA THR A 104 -1.61 -19.96 5.74
C THR A 104 -0.45 -20.02 4.75
N ALA A 105 -0.14 -21.19 4.19
CA ALA A 105 0.92 -21.34 3.18
C ALA A 105 0.58 -20.54 1.89
N ARG A 106 -0.67 -20.58 1.44
CA ARG A 106 -1.15 -19.82 0.27
C ARG A 106 -1.02 -18.31 0.47
N LEU A 107 -1.38 -17.81 1.65
CA LEU A 107 -1.28 -16.39 1.98
C LEU A 107 0.17 -15.92 2.10
N LEU A 108 1.05 -16.76 2.66
CA LEU A 108 2.49 -16.47 2.70
C LEU A 108 3.07 -16.39 1.28
N GLU A 109 2.77 -17.35 0.43
CA GLU A 109 3.20 -17.36 -0.97
C GLU A 109 2.69 -16.10 -1.72
N ASP A 110 1.42 -15.73 -1.56
CA ASP A 110 0.85 -14.52 -2.15
C ASP A 110 1.64 -13.27 -1.74
N LEU A 111 1.93 -13.10 -0.45
CA LEU A 111 2.70 -11.97 0.04
C LEU A 111 4.13 -11.95 -0.50
N GLN A 112 4.79 -13.10 -0.56
CA GLN A 112 6.13 -13.24 -1.14
C GLN A 112 6.14 -12.86 -2.63
N VAL A 113 5.16 -13.32 -3.41
CA VAL A 113 5.01 -12.99 -4.83
C VAL A 113 4.78 -11.49 -5.02
N ARG A 114 3.95 -10.86 -4.19
CA ARG A 114 3.72 -9.41 -4.25
C ARG A 114 4.98 -8.62 -3.94
N TYR A 115 5.72 -9.03 -2.94
CA TYR A 115 6.98 -8.38 -2.59
C TYR A 115 8.03 -8.57 -3.70
N ALA A 116 8.14 -9.75 -4.28
CA ALA A 116 9.02 -10.00 -5.42
C ALA A 116 8.66 -9.10 -6.62
N ARG A 117 7.36 -8.92 -6.91
CA ARG A 117 6.90 -8.00 -7.97
C ARG A 117 7.28 -6.54 -7.69
N LEU A 118 7.15 -6.07 -6.45
CA LEU A 118 7.59 -4.74 -6.06
C LEU A 118 9.09 -4.56 -6.32
N ARG A 119 9.90 -5.54 -5.94
CA ARG A 119 11.36 -5.52 -6.19
C ARG A 119 11.67 -5.53 -7.70
N ASP A 120 10.95 -6.33 -8.48
CA ASP A 120 11.10 -6.35 -9.95
C ASP A 120 10.76 -4.99 -10.58
N ILE A 121 9.64 -4.37 -10.18
CA ILE A 121 9.28 -3.02 -10.64
C ILE A 121 10.38 -2.02 -10.34
N ARG A 122 10.88 -2.00 -9.10
CA ARG A 122 11.97 -1.10 -8.69
C ARG A 122 13.26 -1.32 -9.48
N SER A 123 13.56 -2.56 -9.84
CA SER A 123 14.78 -2.89 -10.60
C SER A 123 14.81 -2.31 -12.00
N ARG A 124 13.65 -1.98 -12.57
CA ARG A 124 13.51 -1.43 -13.92
C ARG A 124 13.83 0.06 -14.01
N TYR A 125 13.73 0.78 -12.89
CA TYR A 125 13.91 2.23 -12.85
C TYR A 125 15.21 2.58 -12.14
N ARG A 126 16.03 3.38 -12.79
CA ARG A 126 17.34 3.80 -12.29
C ARG A 126 17.43 5.29 -11.99
N ALA A 127 16.56 6.06 -12.61
CA ALA A 127 16.44 7.49 -12.38
C ALA A 127 14.99 7.91 -12.39
N PHE A 128 14.67 8.89 -11.56
CA PHE A 128 13.36 9.52 -11.49
C PHE A 128 13.56 11.02 -11.67
N ILE A 129 12.84 11.59 -12.63
CA ILE A 129 12.76 13.03 -12.80
C ILE A 129 11.31 13.41 -12.52
N ILE A 130 11.12 14.22 -11.49
CA ILE A 130 9.79 14.66 -11.05
C ILE A 130 9.72 16.14 -11.34
N ASP A 131 8.94 16.48 -12.36
CA ASP A 131 8.64 17.86 -12.69
C ASP A 131 7.44 18.35 -11.90
N GLU A 132 7.32 19.67 -11.71
CA GLU A 132 6.29 20.31 -10.90
C GLU A 132 6.14 19.64 -9.50
N ALA A 133 7.26 19.33 -8.88
CA ALA A 133 7.31 18.54 -7.64
C ALA A 133 6.46 19.14 -6.52
N GLN A 134 6.22 20.46 -6.50
CA GLN A 134 5.39 21.15 -5.53
C GLN A 134 3.90 20.79 -5.63
N ASP A 135 3.44 20.28 -6.78
CA ASP A 135 2.02 19.97 -7.01
C ASP A 135 1.66 18.51 -6.67
N ASN A 136 2.64 17.71 -6.27
CA ASN A 136 2.40 16.35 -5.84
C ASN A 136 1.76 16.31 -4.44
N SER A 137 0.66 15.57 -4.32
CA SER A 137 0.02 15.29 -3.04
C SER A 137 0.88 14.38 -2.15
N ALA A 138 0.61 14.38 -0.84
CA ALA A 138 1.29 13.47 0.09
C ALA A 138 1.13 11.99 -0.30
N GLN A 139 -0.02 11.61 -0.89
CA GLN A 139 -0.25 10.25 -1.38
C GLN A 139 0.65 9.93 -2.58
N GLN A 140 0.80 10.84 -3.53
CA GLN A 140 1.71 10.68 -4.67
C GLN A 140 3.16 10.55 -4.21
N TRP A 141 3.61 11.37 -3.27
CA TRP A 141 4.93 11.26 -2.67
C TRP A 141 5.17 9.90 -2.01
N ARG A 142 4.18 9.37 -1.28
CA ARG A 142 4.26 8.02 -0.70
C ARG A 142 4.41 6.94 -1.77
N LEU A 143 3.66 7.03 -2.87
CA LEU A 143 3.78 6.07 -3.97
C LEU A 143 5.14 6.16 -4.66
N LEU A 144 5.64 7.37 -4.90
CA LEU A 144 6.98 7.59 -5.45
C LEU A 144 8.06 7.03 -4.53
N GLY A 145 7.96 7.27 -3.22
CA GLY A 145 8.86 6.68 -2.22
C GLY A 145 8.87 5.15 -2.28
N ARG A 146 7.71 4.53 -2.51
CA ARG A 146 7.62 3.07 -2.71
C ARG A 146 8.32 2.60 -3.99
N LEU A 147 8.36 3.41 -5.04
CA LEU A 147 9.02 3.06 -6.30
C LEU A 147 10.54 3.11 -6.19
N TRP A 148 11.11 4.16 -5.61
CA TRP A 148 12.56 4.22 -5.46
C TRP A 148 13.07 3.37 -4.28
N GLY A 149 12.31 3.21 -3.20
CA GLY A 149 12.57 2.30 -2.09
C GLY A 149 13.95 2.46 -1.43
N GLN A 150 14.10 1.88 -0.27
CA GLN A 150 15.40 1.76 0.38
C GLN A 150 16.16 0.59 -0.24
N ARG A 151 17.31 0.85 -0.84
CA ARG A 151 18.15 -0.13 -1.52
C ARG A 151 19.52 -0.31 -0.87
N SER A 152 19.83 0.52 0.11
CA SER A 152 21.03 0.41 0.92
C SER A 152 20.80 -0.47 2.15
N LEU A 153 21.83 -1.14 2.61
CA LEU A 153 21.82 -1.74 3.93
C LEU A 153 21.75 -0.64 5.01
N PRO A 154 21.30 -0.96 6.26
CA PRO A 154 21.20 0.02 7.35
C PRO A 154 22.49 0.77 7.66
N ASP A 155 23.64 0.21 7.29
CA ASP A 155 24.98 0.81 7.43
C ASP A 155 25.38 1.70 6.24
N GLY A 156 24.48 1.92 5.28
CA GLY A 156 24.72 2.72 4.08
C GLY A 156 25.47 2.02 2.95
N HIS A 157 25.79 0.74 3.11
CA HIS A 157 26.41 -0.02 2.04
C HIS A 157 25.39 -0.54 1.03
N PRO A 158 25.68 -0.51 -0.28
CA PRO A 158 24.80 -1.09 -1.28
C PRO A 158 24.69 -2.60 -1.09
N SER A 159 23.47 -3.13 -1.14
CA SER A 159 23.27 -4.58 -1.15
C SER A 159 23.84 -5.19 -2.43
N PRO A 160 24.45 -6.39 -2.37
CA PRO A 160 24.84 -7.11 -3.58
C PRO A 160 23.71 -7.33 -4.57
N GLU A 161 22.47 -7.44 -4.08
CA GLU A 161 21.26 -7.60 -4.88
C GLU A 161 20.74 -6.28 -5.47
N THR A 162 21.15 -5.15 -4.91
CA THR A 162 20.76 -3.81 -5.32
C THR A 162 21.99 -2.90 -5.37
N PRO A 163 22.86 -3.06 -6.37
CA PRO A 163 24.21 -2.47 -6.38
C PRO A 163 24.23 -0.94 -6.49
N TRP A 164 23.09 -0.28 -6.57
CA TRP A 164 23.00 1.18 -6.68
C TRP A 164 21.59 1.71 -6.38
N GLU A 165 21.55 2.89 -5.78
CA GLU A 165 20.34 3.64 -5.51
C GLU A 165 19.88 4.40 -6.76
N PRO A 166 18.56 4.58 -6.97
CA PRO A 166 18.08 5.40 -8.07
C PRO A 166 18.48 6.87 -7.84
N THR A 167 18.83 7.53 -8.91
CA THR A 167 18.97 8.98 -8.90
C THR A 167 17.59 9.62 -8.89
N VAL A 168 17.32 10.51 -7.94
CA VAL A 168 16.06 11.25 -7.86
C VAL A 168 16.35 12.73 -8.08
N CYS A 169 15.72 13.31 -9.10
CA CYS A 169 15.80 14.73 -9.40
C CYS A 169 14.39 15.33 -9.29
N CYS A 170 14.19 16.28 -8.40
CA CYS A 170 12.94 17.02 -8.27
C CYS A 170 13.12 18.42 -8.81
N VAL A 171 12.26 18.80 -9.74
CA VAL A 171 12.20 20.16 -10.32
C VAL A 171 10.87 20.77 -9.89
N GLY A 172 10.90 22.00 -9.37
CA GLY A 172 9.70 22.68 -8.94
C GLY A 172 10.01 23.99 -8.19
N ASP A 173 8.99 24.83 -8.06
CA ASP A 173 9.05 26.10 -7.33
C ASP A 173 7.96 26.14 -6.26
N ARG A 174 8.35 26.10 -4.97
CA ARG A 174 7.41 26.16 -3.84
C ARG A 174 6.47 27.37 -3.88
N LYS A 175 6.90 28.48 -4.52
CA LYS A 175 6.07 29.69 -4.63
C LYS A 175 4.96 29.56 -5.66
N GLN A 176 5.05 28.58 -6.55
CA GLN A 176 4.05 28.31 -7.60
C GLN A 176 3.08 27.19 -7.23
N SER A 177 3.23 26.59 -6.04
CA SER A 177 2.31 25.55 -5.58
C SER A 177 0.89 26.09 -5.48
N ILE A 178 -0.01 25.52 -6.26
CA ILE A 178 -1.45 25.86 -6.26
C ILE A 178 -2.25 25.01 -5.27
N TYR A 179 -1.65 23.95 -4.72
CA TYR A 179 -2.27 22.99 -3.78
C TYR A 179 -1.74 23.11 -2.34
N ALA A 180 -0.95 24.13 -2.05
CA ALA A 180 -0.42 24.38 -0.71
C ALA A 180 -1.45 25.09 0.19
N PHE A 181 -2.53 24.39 0.49
CA PHE A 181 -3.51 24.85 1.47
C PHE A 181 -3.48 23.95 2.71
#